data_f814eca78afc54239fbb7d1bf2952ca4
#
_entry.id   f814eca78afc54239fbb7d1bf2952ca4
#
_cell.length_a   1.000
_cell.length_b   1.000
_cell.length_c   1.000
_cell.angle_alpha   90.00
_cell.angle_beta   90.00
_cell.angle_gamma   90.00
#
_symmetry.space_group_name_H-M   'P 1'
#
loop_
_entity.id
_entity.type
_entity.pdbx_description
1 polymer ?
#
loop_
_entity_poly.entity_id
_entity_poly.type
_entity_poly.pdbx_seq_one_letter_code
_entity_poly.pdbx_strand_id
1 'polypeptide(L)'
;MELYAYRENGEFIGTIDFYTSLRWRRQYWTAGEVELHLPATKENLAAIQAGVILRRVGRTESARIMGIKTKGGEITANARMLEIYFSMAYVIGTKSFTGTPAEILCQLAEDARESVPELVVDKTALPSGAEITIQLDFKNTLKAMTAVAKAYGLGFRLLFSENQQFTFQVYEGTDRSADQADNNIVYFTDEFQNFIDPEYSFDESDYCNVAYARGSDGRVVCVDRSNGGRKRVCFVDASSVTPDDKTEAAYLDELKTQCGWGLFDHIKTKNFTGTAVDMENFAYLQDWDLGDIVTTGDSSIGITMNERVTEVEEVYELSLIHI
;
A
#
# COMPACT_ATOMS: atom_id res chain seq x y z
N MET A 1 -9.99 13.44 -18.41
CA MET A 1 -8.60 13.06 -18.04
C MET A 1 -8.08 12.11 -19.10
N GLU A 2 -6.82 12.24 -19.51
CA GLU A 2 -6.20 11.38 -20.52
C GLU A 2 -5.29 10.34 -19.88
N LEU A 3 -5.25 9.14 -20.45
CA LEU A 3 -4.32 8.08 -20.09
C LEU A 3 -3.40 7.77 -21.27
N TYR A 4 -2.13 7.56 -20.96
CA TYR A 4 -1.16 7.02 -21.91
C TYR A 4 -1.03 5.52 -21.71
N ALA A 5 -1.00 4.77 -22.80
CA ALA A 5 -0.76 3.34 -22.81
C ALA A 5 0.65 3.05 -23.31
N TYR A 6 1.38 2.20 -22.58
CA TYR A 6 2.75 1.78 -22.88
C TYR A 6 2.88 0.26 -22.79
N ARG A 7 3.78 -0.31 -23.59
CA ARG A 7 4.29 -1.67 -23.34
C ARG A 7 5.24 -1.67 -22.14
N GLU A 8 5.48 -2.82 -21.56
CA GLU A 8 6.45 -2.97 -20.46
C GLU A 8 7.88 -2.54 -20.82
N ASN A 9 8.24 -2.62 -22.10
CA ASN A 9 9.53 -2.10 -22.61
C ASN A 9 9.53 -0.58 -22.83
N GLY A 10 8.46 0.11 -22.44
CA GLY A 10 8.29 1.55 -22.53
C GLY A 10 7.86 2.08 -23.91
N GLU A 11 7.60 1.21 -24.87
CA GLU A 11 7.06 1.62 -26.17
C GLU A 11 5.66 2.24 -25.98
N PHE A 12 5.49 3.48 -26.43
CA PHE A 12 4.20 4.16 -26.43
C PHE A 12 3.24 3.52 -27.42
N ILE A 13 2.06 3.11 -26.97
CA ILE A 13 1.01 2.50 -27.80
C ILE A 13 0.04 3.56 -28.32
N GLY A 14 -0.38 4.46 -27.42
CA GLY A 14 -1.37 5.48 -27.77
C GLY A 14 -1.96 6.18 -26.54
N THR A 15 -2.87 7.10 -26.82
CA THR A 15 -3.64 7.83 -25.81
C THR A 15 -5.03 7.24 -25.69
N ILE A 16 -5.52 7.11 -24.47
CA ILE A 16 -6.90 6.72 -24.16
C ILE A 16 -7.57 7.98 -23.58
N ASP A 17 -8.36 8.64 -24.40
CA ASP A 17 -9.06 9.89 -24.09
C ASP A 17 -10.57 9.71 -23.93
N PHE A 18 -11.11 8.58 -24.38
CA PHE A 18 -12.53 8.26 -24.32
C PHE A 18 -12.76 6.94 -23.55
N TYR A 19 -13.35 7.04 -22.37
CA TYR A 19 -13.79 5.91 -21.54
C TYR A 19 -15.10 6.26 -20.84
N THR A 20 -15.90 5.27 -20.46
CA THR A 20 -17.19 5.44 -19.78
C THR A 20 -17.06 5.60 -18.29
N SER A 21 -16.07 4.91 -17.70
CA SER A 21 -15.74 5.00 -16.27
C SER A 21 -14.26 4.68 -16.05
N LEU A 22 -13.69 5.36 -15.07
CA LEU A 22 -12.36 5.05 -14.55
C LEU A 22 -12.39 5.19 -13.04
N ARG A 23 -12.00 4.13 -12.36
CA ARG A 23 -11.69 4.11 -10.92
C ARG A 23 -10.19 3.95 -10.76
N TRP A 24 -9.57 4.90 -10.06
CA TRP A 24 -8.12 4.93 -9.82
C TRP A 24 -7.88 4.96 -8.33
N ARG A 25 -7.60 3.77 -7.74
CA ARG A 25 -7.41 3.58 -6.32
C ARG A 25 -5.93 3.45 -6.00
N ARG A 26 -5.40 4.37 -5.22
CA ARG A 26 -4.04 4.35 -4.67
C ARG A 26 -4.08 3.81 -3.24
N GLN A 27 -3.10 2.99 -2.87
CA GLN A 27 -2.95 2.45 -1.52
C GLN A 27 -1.55 2.71 -1.00
N TYR A 28 -1.43 3.07 0.29
CA TYR A 28 -0.17 3.49 0.91
C TYR A 28 0.79 2.33 1.15
N TRP A 29 0.27 1.15 1.49
CA TRP A 29 1.05 0.00 1.95
C TRP A 29 1.10 -1.17 0.97
N THR A 30 0.42 -1.11 -0.14
CA THR A 30 0.35 -2.19 -1.12
C THR A 30 -0.02 -1.65 -2.50
N ALA A 31 -0.06 -2.53 -3.50
CA ALA A 31 -0.47 -2.17 -4.84
C ALA A 31 -1.95 -1.78 -4.91
N GLY A 32 -2.24 -0.55 -5.31
CA GLY A 32 -3.58 -0.08 -5.58
C GLY A 32 -4.24 -0.76 -6.78
N GLU A 33 -5.47 -0.36 -7.08
CA GLU A 33 -6.31 -0.98 -8.12
C GLU A 33 -6.80 0.06 -9.11
N VAL A 34 -6.93 -0.34 -10.37
CA VAL A 34 -7.51 0.51 -11.41
C VAL A 34 -8.51 -0.32 -12.21
N GLU A 35 -9.72 0.22 -12.36
CA GLU A 35 -10.75 -0.33 -13.23
C GLU A 35 -11.10 0.70 -14.29
N LEU A 36 -10.99 0.30 -15.56
CA LEU A 36 -11.25 1.16 -16.71
C LEU A 36 -12.32 0.53 -17.59
N HIS A 37 -13.38 1.28 -17.88
CA HIS A 37 -14.46 0.90 -18.79
C HIS A 37 -14.41 1.76 -20.05
N LEU A 38 -14.46 1.11 -21.22
CA LEU A 38 -14.43 1.81 -22.49
C LEU A 38 -15.16 1.00 -23.58
N PRO A 39 -15.59 1.65 -24.68
CA PRO A 39 -16.25 0.96 -25.78
C PRO A 39 -15.40 -0.14 -26.40
N ALA A 40 -16.02 -1.28 -26.70
CA ALA A 40 -15.35 -2.42 -27.33
C ALA A 40 -15.15 -2.16 -28.84
N THR A 41 -14.12 -1.40 -29.17
CA THR A 41 -13.64 -1.21 -30.55
C THR A 41 -12.39 -2.04 -30.79
N LYS A 42 -12.03 -2.23 -32.08
CA LYS A 42 -10.79 -2.94 -32.44
C LYS A 42 -9.56 -2.17 -31.95
N GLU A 43 -9.60 -0.85 -32.04
CA GLU A 43 -8.54 0.07 -31.64
C GLU A 43 -8.33 0.00 -30.11
N ASN A 44 -9.40 0.10 -29.33
CA ASN A 44 -9.35 -0.01 -27.89
C ASN A 44 -8.86 -1.39 -27.45
N LEU A 45 -9.37 -2.45 -28.08
CA LEU A 45 -8.93 -3.81 -27.76
C LEU A 45 -7.45 -4.04 -28.10
N ALA A 46 -6.92 -3.40 -29.14
CA ALA A 46 -5.50 -3.46 -29.48
C ALA A 46 -4.61 -2.65 -28.52
N ALA A 47 -5.10 -1.52 -28.04
CA ALA A 47 -4.38 -0.66 -27.10
C ALA A 47 -4.37 -1.22 -25.66
N ILE A 48 -5.40 -1.99 -25.27
CA ILE A 48 -5.61 -2.48 -23.91
C ILE A 48 -5.46 -3.99 -23.87
N GLN A 49 -4.27 -4.45 -23.54
CA GLN A 49 -3.92 -5.86 -23.39
C GLN A 49 -3.32 -6.11 -22.02
N ALA A 50 -3.35 -7.37 -21.54
CA ALA A 50 -2.62 -7.74 -20.33
C ALA A 50 -1.12 -7.38 -20.48
N GLY A 51 -0.55 -6.76 -19.45
CA GLY A 51 0.83 -6.27 -19.45
C GLY A 51 0.99 -4.82 -19.94
N VAL A 52 -0.02 -4.20 -20.52
CA VAL A 52 0.02 -2.78 -20.86
C VAL A 52 0.04 -1.93 -19.59
N ILE A 53 0.88 -0.91 -19.58
CA ILE A 53 0.99 0.07 -18.51
C ILE A 53 0.14 1.28 -18.87
N LEU A 54 -0.79 1.62 -18.00
CA LEU A 54 -1.59 2.84 -18.05
C LEU A 54 -0.93 3.90 -17.16
N ARG A 55 -0.65 5.08 -17.72
CA ARG A 55 -0.14 6.23 -16.98
C ARG A 55 -1.06 7.43 -17.16
N ARG A 56 -1.35 8.13 -16.10
CA ARG A 56 -2.11 9.39 -16.18
C ARG A 56 -1.22 10.50 -16.71
N VAL A 57 -1.77 11.32 -17.62
CA VAL A 57 -1.06 12.50 -18.14
C VAL A 57 -0.69 13.45 -17.00
N GLY A 58 0.56 13.88 -16.96
CA GLY A 58 1.10 14.74 -15.92
C GLY A 58 1.41 14.06 -14.58
N ARG A 59 1.33 12.71 -14.53
CA ARG A 59 1.66 11.90 -13.34
C ARG A 59 2.62 10.77 -13.67
N THR A 60 3.30 10.30 -12.65
CA THR A 60 4.25 9.18 -12.75
C THR A 60 3.68 7.88 -12.18
N GLU A 61 2.65 7.96 -11.33
CA GLU A 61 1.93 6.78 -10.87
C GLU A 61 1.24 6.11 -12.05
N SER A 62 1.40 4.81 -12.14
CA SER A 62 0.98 4.01 -13.27
C SER A 62 0.45 2.67 -12.82
N ALA A 63 -0.37 2.05 -13.65
CA ALA A 63 -0.96 0.76 -13.37
C ALA A 63 -0.73 -0.21 -14.55
N ARG A 64 -0.49 -1.47 -14.24
CA ARG A 64 -0.35 -2.57 -15.19
C ARG A 64 -1.69 -3.28 -15.37
N ILE A 65 -2.14 -3.43 -16.61
CA ILE A 65 -3.35 -4.21 -16.92
C ILE A 65 -3.07 -5.68 -16.61
N MET A 66 -3.88 -6.25 -15.73
CA MET A 66 -3.80 -7.65 -15.32
C MET A 66 -4.74 -8.52 -16.15
N GLY A 67 -5.87 -7.98 -16.55
CA GLY A 67 -6.87 -8.70 -17.35
C GLY A 67 -7.90 -7.79 -17.96
N ILE A 68 -8.53 -8.29 -19.02
CA ILE A 68 -9.61 -7.61 -19.73
C ILE A 68 -10.81 -8.54 -19.87
N LYS A 69 -11.99 -7.95 -19.90
CA LYS A 69 -13.25 -8.63 -20.17
C LYS A 69 -14.07 -7.80 -21.15
N THR A 70 -14.68 -8.45 -22.14
CA THR A 70 -15.61 -7.79 -23.07
C THR A 70 -17.01 -8.33 -22.87
N LYS A 71 -17.98 -7.44 -22.74
CA LYS A 71 -19.40 -7.81 -22.62
C LYS A 71 -20.28 -6.64 -23.05
N GLY A 72 -21.31 -6.91 -23.86
CA GLY A 72 -22.33 -5.89 -24.19
C GLY A 72 -21.81 -4.67 -24.95
N GLY A 73 -20.69 -4.80 -25.71
CA GLY A 73 -20.11 -3.66 -26.43
C GLY A 73 -19.14 -2.83 -25.60
N GLU A 74 -18.81 -3.27 -24.39
CA GLU A 74 -17.88 -2.63 -23.46
C GLU A 74 -16.68 -3.52 -23.17
N ILE A 75 -15.52 -2.91 -22.95
CA ILE A 75 -14.31 -3.51 -22.37
C ILE A 75 -14.23 -3.05 -20.93
N THR A 76 -14.07 -3.99 -20.00
CA THR A 76 -13.61 -3.73 -18.63
C THR A 76 -12.17 -4.18 -18.52
N ALA A 77 -11.25 -3.27 -18.24
CA ALA A 77 -9.85 -3.56 -17.96
C ALA A 77 -9.58 -3.43 -16.48
N ASN A 78 -9.09 -4.51 -15.87
CA ASN A 78 -8.66 -4.53 -14.47
C ASN A 78 -7.14 -4.41 -14.45
N ALA A 79 -6.65 -3.38 -13.78
CA ALA A 79 -5.24 -3.11 -13.62
C ALA A 79 -4.87 -2.96 -12.14
N ARG A 80 -3.58 -3.12 -11.84
CA ARG A 80 -3.00 -2.92 -10.51
C ARG A 80 -1.89 -1.89 -10.62
N MET A 81 -1.73 -1.06 -9.59
CA MET A 81 -0.59 -0.16 -9.50
C MET A 81 0.72 -0.95 -9.61
N LEU A 82 1.78 -0.31 -10.09
CA LEU A 82 3.01 -1.01 -10.50
C LEU A 82 3.71 -1.77 -9.37
N GLU A 83 3.44 -1.46 -8.10
CA GLU A 83 3.91 -2.24 -6.95
C GLU A 83 3.50 -3.72 -7.04
N ILE A 84 2.52 -4.04 -7.90
CA ILE A 84 2.11 -5.43 -8.17
C ILE A 84 3.25 -6.32 -8.68
N TYR A 85 4.28 -5.75 -9.33
CA TYR A 85 5.46 -6.50 -9.75
C TYR A 85 6.13 -7.22 -8.59
N PHE A 86 6.16 -6.61 -7.41
CA PHE A 86 6.70 -7.24 -6.21
C PHE A 86 5.88 -8.43 -5.71
N SER A 87 4.61 -8.56 -6.15
CA SER A 87 3.82 -9.76 -5.86
C SER A 87 4.22 -10.96 -6.72
N MET A 88 4.93 -10.73 -7.82
CA MET A 88 5.44 -11.76 -8.72
C MET A 88 6.82 -12.27 -8.27
N ALA A 89 7.42 -11.61 -7.26
CA ALA A 89 8.71 -11.95 -6.68
C ALA A 89 8.56 -12.61 -5.31
N TYR A 90 9.56 -13.43 -4.99
CA TYR A 90 9.71 -14.06 -3.69
C TYR A 90 11.15 -13.90 -3.18
N VAL A 91 11.30 -13.68 -1.89
CA VAL A 91 12.58 -13.87 -1.22
C VAL A 91 12.87 -15.38 -1.24
N ILE A 92 13.85 -15.80 -2.02
CA ILE A 92 14.17 -17.21 -2.22
C ILE A 92 15.16 -17.68 -1.14
N GLY A 93 14.78 -18.73 -0.40
CA GLY A 93 15.51 -19.22 0.76
C GLY A 93 15.42 -18.29 1.95
N THR A 94 16.21 -18.60 2.97
CA THR A 94 16.29 -17.79 4.19
C THR A 94 17.29 -16.64 3.99
N LYS A 95 16.80 -15.39 4.04
CA LYS A 95 17.61 -14.18 3.93
C LYS A 95 17.38 -13.25 5.12
N SER A 96 18.45 -12.61 5.58
CA SER A 96 18.40 -11.55 6.60
C SER A 96 18.61 -10.19 5.95
N PHE A 97 17.78 -9.23 6.33
CA PHE A 97 17.85 -7.84 5.89
C PHE A 97 18.09 -6.95 7.12
N THR A 98 19.11 -6.12 7.08
CA THR A 98 19.51 -5.25 8.20
C THR A 98 19.65 -3.80 7.71
N GLY A 99 19.13 -2.87 8.49
CA GLY A 99 19.14 -1.43 8.22
C GLY A 99 17.93 -0.75 8.84
N THR A 100 17.73 0.52 8.50
CA THR A 100 16.46 1.19 8.84
C THR A 100 15.29 0.55 8.08
N PRO A 101 14.04 0.68 8.55
CA PRO A 101 12.88 0.13 7.84
C PRO A 101 12.81 0.56 6.37
N ALA A 102 13.18 1.82 6.06
CA ALA A 102 13.22 2.33 4.69
C ALA A 102 14.31 1.65 3.85
N GLU A 103 15.50 1.43 4.42
CA GLU A 103 16.58 0.70 3.75
C GLU A 103 16.23 -0.76 3.50
N ILE A 104 15.51 -1.40 4.43
CA ILE A 104 15.01 -2.78 4.26
C ILE A 104 14.00 -2.86 3.10
N LEU A 105 13.09 -1.90 2.97
CA LEU A 105 12.19 -1.82 1.82
C LEU A 105 12.96 -1.70 0.51
N CYS A 106 14.04 -0.89 0.48
CA CYS A 106 14.93 -0.78 -0.68
C CYS A 106 15.67 -2.10 -0.97
N GLN A 107 16.16 -2.80 0.04
CA GLN A 107 16.82 -4.09 -0.11
C GLN A 107 15.88 -5.16 -0.65
N LEU A 108 14.62 -5.18 -0.20
CA LEU A 108 13.58 -6.08 -0.72
C LEU A 108 13.24 -5.77 -2.19
N ALA A 109 13.21 -4.49 -2.57
CA ALA A 109 13.02 -4.09 -3.96
C ALA A 109 14.22 -4.53 -4.83
N GLU A 110 15.45 -4.38 -4.34
CA GLU A 110 16.66 -4.84 -5.02
C GLU A 110 16.72 -6.36 -5.16
N ASP A 111 16.28 -7.11 -4.16
CA ASP A 111 16.18 -8.58 -4.21
C ASP A 111 15.17 -9.06 -5.27
N ALA A 112 14.13 -8.26 -5.54
CA ALA A 112 13.10 -8.53 -6.54
C ALA A 112 13.44 -7.99 -7.96
N ARG A 113 14.65 -7.50 -8.20
CA ARG A 113 15.06 -6.81 -9.43
C ARG A 113 14.76 -7.60 -10.72
N GLU A 114 14.87 -8.92 -10.70
CA GLU A 114 14.59 -9.77 -11.85
C GLU A 114 13.10 -9.78 -12.25
N SER A 115 12.21 -9.41 -11.32
CA SER A 115 10.76 -9.35 -11.55
C SER A 115 10.26 -7.96 -11.95
N VAL A 116 11.13 -6.93 -11.87
CA VAL A 116 10.76 -5.54 -12.19
C VAL A 116 11.66 -5.04 -13.32
N PRO A 117 11.09 -4.72 -14.50
CA PRO A 117 11.88 -4.23 -15.63
C PRO A 117 12.66 -2.95 -15.29
N GLU A 118 13.90 -2.85 -15.70
CA GLU A 118 14.76 -1.65 -15.60
C GLU A 118 14.63 -0.91 -14.23
N LEU A 119 14.61 -1.69 -13.11
CA LEU A 119 14.40 -1.16 -11.78
C LEU A 119 15.56 -0.27 -11.32
N VAL A 120 15.23 0.93 -10.90
CA VAL A 120 16.08 1.84 -10.13
C VAL A 120 15.50 2.03 -8.74
N VAL A 121 16.30 1.83 -7.71
CA VAL A 121 15.92 2.08 -6.32
C VAL A 121 16.45 3.45 -5.91
N ASP A 122 15.54 4.39 -5.65
CA ASP A 122 15.89 5.74 -5.22
C ASP A 122 16.15 5.75 -3.70
N LYS A 123 17.39 6.03 -3.33
CA LYS A 123 17.86 6.11 -1.93
C LYS A 123 18.22 7.53 -1.51
N THR A 124 17.86 8.55 -2.29
CA THR A 124 18.34 9.93 -2.07
C THR A 124 17.70 10.62 -0.87
N ALA A 125 16.47 10.25 -0.50
CA ALA A 125 15.71 10.87 0.58
C ALA A 125 14.90 9.83 1.38
N LEU A 126 15.61 8.87 1.98
CA LEU A 126 14.95 7.85 2.78
C LEU A 126 14.49 8.40 4.13
N PRO A 127 13.27 8.06 4.59
CA PRO A 127 12.84 8.33 5.95
C PRO A 127 13.81 7.75 6.98
N SER A 128 14.07 8.50 8.05
CA SER A 128 14.93 8.07 9.15
C SER A 128 14.24 7.01 10.02
N GLY A 129 15.02 6.19 10.73
CA GLY A 129 14.48 5.19 11.64
C GLY A 129 15.58 4.47 12.42
N ALA A 130 15.21 3.72 13.43
CA ALA A 130 16.13 2.84 14.13
C ALA A 130 16.50 1.66 13.23
N GLU A 131 17.76 1.20 13.36
CA GLU A 131 18.24 0.02 12.68
C GLU A 131 17.57 -1.24 13.24
N ILE A 132 17.08 -2.10 12.37
CA ILE A 132 16.45 -3.38 12.69
C ILE A 132 17.00 -4.48 11.82
N THR A 133 16.79 -5.73 12.21
CA THR A 133 17.06 -6.91 11.40
C THR A 133 15.80 -7.74 11.28
N ILE A 134 15.45 -8.10 10.04
CA ILE A 134 14.36 -9.05 9.77
C ILE A 134 14.92 -10.26 9.04
N GLN A 135 14.37 -11.43 9.30
CA GLN A 135 14.65 -12.64 8.56
C GLN A 135 13.39 -13.09 7.83
N LEU A 136 13.52 -13.39 6.55
CA LEU A 136 12.45 -13.87 5.70
C LEU A 136 12.84 -15.21 5.07
N ASP A 137 11.87 -16.10 4.93
CA ASP A 137 12.05 -17.40 4.31
C ASP A 137 10.91 -17.68 3.34
N PHE A 138 11.22 -17.87 2.05
CA PHE A 138 10.27 -18.10 0.97
C PHE A 138 9.02 -17.18 1.06
N LYS A 139 9.23 -15.92 1.41
CA LYS A 139 8.15 -14.93 1.57
C LYS A 139 7.88 -14.19 0.28
N ASN A 140 6.62 -14.01 -0.08
CA ASN A 140 6.23 -13.11 -1.18
C ASN A 140 6.72 -11.69 -0.89
N THR A 141 7.43 -11.08 -1.84
CA THR A 141 8.10 -9.80 -1.63
C THR A 141 7.12 -8.67 -1.31
N LEU A 142 6.00 -8.54 -2.04
CA LEU A 142 5.00 -7.50 -1.75
C LEU A 142 4.41 -7.65 -0.34
N LYS A 143 4.12 -8.88 0.09
CA LYS A 143 3.63 -9.14 1.45
C LYS A 143 4.65 -8.77 2.52
N ALA A 144 5.94 -9.06 2.28
CA ALA A 144 7.01 -8.66 3.19
C ALA A 144 7.14 -7.13 3.26
N MET A 145 7.14 -6.45 2.11
CA MET A 145 7.19 -4.99 2.04
C MET A 145 5.98 -4.36 2.74
N THR A 146 4.77 -4.88 2.49
CA THR A 146 3.54 -4.41 3.16
C THR A 146 3.65 -4.53 4.69
N ALA A 147 4.18 -5.64 5.19
CA ALA A 147 4.33 -5.85 6.63
C ALA A 147 5.33 -4.84 7.25
N VAL A 148 6.50 -4.64 6.61
CA VAL A 148 7.49 -3.64 7.06
C VAL A 148 6.89 -2.24 7.00
N ALA A 149 6.29 -1.86 5.88
CA ALA A 149 5.70 -0.54 5.68
C ALA A 149 4.63 -0.20 6.73
N LYS A 150 3.70 -1.11 6.97
CA LYS A 150 2.67 -0.96 8.02
C LYS A 150 3.26 -0.84 9.42
N ALA A 151 4.25 -1.68 9.76
CA ALA A 151 4.84 -1.71 11.10
C ALA A 151 5.52 -0.39 11.46
N TYR A 152 6.06 0.31 10.47
CA TYR A 152 6.84 1.54 10.66
C TYR A 152 6.19 2.79 10.06
N GLY A 153 4.95 2.70 9.58
CA GLY A 153 4.20 3.83 9.06
C GLY A 153 4.75 4.41 7.76
N LEU A 154 5.53 3.64 6.99
CA LEU A 154 6.13 4.05 5.73
C LEU A 154 5.23 3.68 4.55
N GLY A 155 5.31 4.46 3.48
CA GLY A 155 4.76 4.13 2.17
C GLY A 155 5.84 3.73 1.19
N PHE A 156 5.46 3.02 0.16
CA PHE A 156 6.33 2.77 -0.98
C PHE A 156 5.56 2.85 -2.29
N ARG A 157 6.25 3.17 -3.37
CA ARG A 157 5.66 3.27 -4.69
C ARG A 157 6.66 2.90 -5.78
N LEU A 158 6.13 2.40 -6.90
CA LEU A 158 6.88 2.14 -8.11
C LEU A 158 6.37 3.06 -9.21
N LEU A 159 7.21 3.98 -9.65
CA LEU A 159 6.88 5.02 -10.63
C LEU A 159 7.40 4.62 -12.01
N PHE A 160 6.68 5.00 -13.05
CA PHE A 160 7.09 4.81 -14.43
C PHE A 160 7.34 6.17 -15.11
N SER A 161 8.58 6.40 -15.50
CA SER A 161 9.02 7.64 -16.14
C SER A 161 8.90 7.59 -17.67
N GLU A 162 8.97 8.76 -18.30
CA GLU A 162 9.02 8.88 -19.77
C GLU A 162 10.26 8.23 -20.38
N ASN A 163 11.32 8.08 -19.61
CA ASN A 163 12.56 7.39 -20.01
C ASN A 163 12.45 5.87 -19.85
N GLN A 164 11.25 5.33 -19.69
CA GLN A 164 10.98 3.88 -19.60
C GLN A 164 11.61 3.22 -18.36
N GLN A 165 11.89 4.00 -17.33
CA GLN A 165 12.52 3.55 -16.10
C GLN A 165 11.48 3.34 -15.01
N PHE A 166 11.59 2.22 -14.29
CA PHE A 166 10.82 1.92 -13.10
C PHE A 166 11.61 2.38 -11.88
N THR A 167 11.11 3.40 -11.18
CA THR A 167 11.78 3.97 -10.01
C THR A 167 11.03 3.60 -8.74
N PHE A 168 11.66 2.82 -7.88
CA PHE A 168 11.14 2.49 -6.55
C PHE A 168 11.51 3.58 -5.57
N GLN A 169 10.53 4.05 -4.80
CA GLN A 169 10.70 5.04 -3.75
C GLN A 169 10.03 4.60 -2.46
N VAL A 170 10.69 4.90 -1.35
CA VAL A 170 10.09 4.83 0.00
C VAL A 170 9.84 6.25 0.48
N TYR A 171 8.69 6.50 1.06
CA TYR A 171 8.31 7.82 1.54
C TYR A 171 7.51 7.74 2.83
N GLU A 172 7.43 8.84 3.53
CA GLU A 172 6.56 9.05 4.67
C GLU A 172 5.62 10.21 4.37
N GLY A 173 4.35 10.06 4.72
CA GLY A 173 3.39 11.15 4.59
C GLY A 173 3.63 12.22 5.65
N THR A 174 3.16 13.42 5.39
CA THR A 174 3.29 14.56 6.28
C THR A 174 2.22 14.51 7.38
N ASP A 175 2.60 14.82 8.62
CA ASP A 175 1.61 15.05 9.68
C ASP A 175 0.94 16.41 9.48
N ARG A 176 -0.34 16.39 9.15
CA ARG A 176 -1.23 17.54 8.95
C ARG A 176 -2.40 17.51 9.95
N SER A 177 -2.24 16.76 11.02
CA SER A 177 -3.27 16.68 12.06
C SER A 177 -3.37 17.96 12.88
N ALA A 178 -4.45 18.09 13.63
CA ALA A 178 -4.66 19.22 14.54
C ALA A 178 -3.68 19.26 15.72
N ASP A 179 -3.00 18.13 16.02
CA ASP A 179 -2.12 18.02 17.19
C ASP A 179 -0.68 18.48 16.91
N GLN A 180 -0.37 18.93 15.68
CA GLN A 180 0.93 19.48 15.30
C GLN A 180 0.81 20.97 14.92
N ALA A 181 1.96 21.68 14.83
CA ALA A 181 2.01 23.11 14.51
C ALA A 181 2.97 23.45 13.35
N ASP A 182 3.63 22.44 12.76
CA ASP A 182 4.70 22.65 11.77
C ASP A 182 4.18 22.69 10.33
N ASN A 183 3.01 22.08 10.08
CA ASN A 183 2.43 21.95 8.75
C ASN A 183 1.01 22.51 8.70
N ASN A 184 0.53 22.85 7.49
CA ASN A 184 -0.87 23.20 7.28
C ASN A 184 -1.77 22.07 7.76
N ILE A 185 -2.75 22.41 8.60
CA ILE A 185 -3.67 21.46 9.17
C ILE A 185 -4.75 21.10 8.14
N VAL A 186 -5.06 19.82 8.01
CA VAL A 186 -6.13 19.29 7.16
C VAL A 186 -7.19 18.61 8.01
N TYR A 187 -8.42 19.13 7.90
CA TYR A 187 -9.61 18.60 8.56
C TYR A 187 -10.57 18.01 7.53
N PHE A 188 -11.00 16.78 7.74
CA PHE A 188 -12.12 16.18 7.02
C PHE A 188 -13.28 15.97 7.99
N THR A 189 -14.24 16.89 7.97
CA THR A 189 -15.38 16.89 8.88
C THR A 189 -16.65 17.35 8.17
N ASP A 190 -17.79 16.92 8.69
CA ASP A 190 -19.11 17.40 8.26
C ASP A 190 -19.29 18.91 8.52
N GLU A 191 -18.68 19.46 9.57
CA GLU A 191 -18.73 20.88 9.89
C GLU A 191 -18.12 21.77 8.80
N PHE A 192 -17.02 21.34 8.18
CA PHE A 192 -16.40 22.03 7.05
C PHE A 192 -17.06 21.71 5.70
N GLN A 193 -18.04 20.82 5.66
CA GLN A 193 -18.74 20.37 4.44
C GLN A 193 -17.80 19.81 3.35
N ASN A 194 -16.62 19.40 3.74
CA ASN A 194 -15.58 18.84 2.86
C ASN A 194 -15.46 17.31 2.95
N PHE A 195 -16.34 16.68 3.76
CA PHE A 195 -16.38 15.23 3.93
C PHE A 195 -17.84 14.77 3.98
N ILE A 196 -18.26 14.01 3.00
CA ILE A 196 -19.65 13.58 2.80
C ILE A 196 -19.75 12.09 3.11
N ASP A 197 -20.88 11.69 3.70
CA ASP A 197 -21.20 10.31 4.07
C ASP A 197 -20.08 9.66 4.90
N PRO A 198 -19.67 10.27 6.04
CA PRO A 198 -18.65 9.72 6.90
C PRO A 198 -19.11 8.38 7.49
N GLU A 199 -18.23 7.38 7.44
CA GLU A 199 -18.44 6.09 8.09
C GLU A 199 -17.30 5.81 9.06
N TYR A 200 -17.63 5.59 10.32
CA TYR A 200 -16.71 5.12 11.34
C TYR A 200 -16.90 3.64 11.59
N SER A 201 -15.83 2.86 11.54
CA SER A 201 -15.84 1.46 11.93
C SER A 201 -14.76 1.14 12.94
N PHE A 202 -15.09 0.28 13.89
CA PHE A 202 -14.17 -0.27 14.86
C PHE A 202 -14.33 -1.79 14.90
N ASP A 203 -13.23 -2.50 14.71
CA ASP A 203 -13.21 -3.96 14.78
C ASP A 203 -12.06 -4.44 15.67
N GLU A 204 -12.38 -5.34 16.58
CA GLU A 204 -11.42 -6.06 17.42
C GLU A 204 -11.65 -7.57 17.40
N SER A 205 -12.40 -8.10 16.42
CA SER A 205 -12.74 -9.53 16.35
C SER A 205 -11.51 -10.41 16.33
N ASP A 206 -10.49 -10.01 15.56
CA ASP A 206 -9.21 -10.72 15.41
C ASP A 206 -8.10 -10.20 16.34
N TYR A 207 -8.40 -9.24 17.21
CA TYR A 207 -7.39 -8.63 18.06
C TYR A 207 -6.75 -9.63 19.02
N CYS A 208 -5.41 -9.65 19.08
CA CYS A 208 -4.62 -10.39 20.02
C CYS A 208 -3.60 -9.49 20.73
N ASN A 209 -3.31 -9.79 21.99
CA ASN A 209 -2.30 -9.10 22.79
C ASN A 209 -1.26 -10.06 23.40
N VAL A 210 -1.40 -11.35 23.10
CA VAL A 210 -0.42 -12.38 23.47
C VAL A 210 -0.17 -13.24 22.27
N ALA A 211 1.09 -13.41 21.86
CA ALA A 211 1.46 -14.31 20.77
C ALA A 211 2.40 -15.40 21.26
N TYR A 212 2.18 -16.61 20.77
CA TYR A 212 3.10 -17.72 20.91
C TYR A 212 3.67 -18.06 19.52
N ALA A 213 4.99 -18.16 19.42
CA ALA A 213 5.65 -18.66 18.21
C ALA A 213 6.37 -19.99 18.51
N ARG A 214 6.26 -20.92 17.54
CA ARG A 214 6.93 -22.22 17.62
C ARG A 214 7.96 -22.33 16.50
N GLY A 215 9.23 -22.51 16.87
CA GLY A 215 10.33 -22.72 15.93
C GLY A 215 10.43 -24.13 15.38
N SER A 216 11.37 -24.36 14.44
CA SER A 216 11.60 -25.64 13.75
C SER A 216 11.97 -26.80 14.70
N ASP A 217 12.68 -26.49 15.79
CA ASP A 217 13.11 -27.48 16.81
C ASP A 217 12.04 -27.74 17.88
N GLY A 218 10.85 -27.13 17.74
CA GLY A 218 9.73 -27.26 18.64
C GLY A 218 9.76 -26.36 19.86
N ARG A 219 10.80 -25.53 20.05
CA ARG A 219 10.81 -24.51 21.09
C ARG A 219 9.70 -23.49 20.88
N VAL A 220 9.11 -23.05 21.98
CA VAL A 220 8.02 -22.08 21.97
C VAL A 220 8.43 -20.85 22.76
N VAL A 221 8.21 -19.68 22.21
CA VAL A 221 8.35 -18.39 22.90
C VAL A 221 7.00 -17.72 23.03
N CYS A 222 6.87 -16.82 23.98
CA CYS A 222 5.68 -16.02 24.22
C CYS A 222 6.04 -14.55 24.30
N VAL A 223 5.29 -13.70 23.62
CA VAL A 223 5.30 -12.25 23.82
C VAL A 223 3.94 -11.85 24.38
N ASP A 224 3.92 -11.33 25.59
CA ASP A 224 2.73 -10.90 26.31
C ASP A 224 2.71 -9.37 26.42
N ARG A 225 1.75 -8.74 25.75
CA ARG A 225 1.46 -7.30 25.79
C ARG A 225 0.13 -7.00 26.48
N SER A 226 -0.41 -7.95 27.26
CA SER A 226 -1.69 -7.78 27.94
C SER A 226 -1.64 -6.77 29.11
N ASN A 227 -0.42 -6.44 29.60
CA ASN A 227 -0.20 -5.52 30.74
C ASN A 227 -1.07 -5.85 31.94
N GLY A 228 -1.26 -7.15 32.23
CA GLY A 228 -2.11 -7.65 33.32
C GLY A 228 -3.61 -7.66 33.04
N GLY A 229 -4.03 -7.23 31.84
CA GLY A 229 -5.41 -7.30 31.37
C GLY A 229 -5.80 -8.68 30.83
N ARG A 230 -7.00 -8.75 30.24
CA ARG A 230 -7.51 -9.98 29.62
C ARG A 230 -6.64 -10.38 28.44
N LYS A 231 -6.18 -11.63 28.43
CA LYS A 231 -5.37 -12.18 27.34
C LYS A 231 -6.24 -12.64 26.19
N ARG A 232 -5.88 -12.21 24.99
CA ARG A 232 -6.38 -12.68 23.69
C ARG A 232 -5.17 -13.20 22.92
N VAL A 233 -5.17 -14.48 22.62
CA VAL A 233 -3.97 -15.21 22.20
C VAL A 233 -4.04 -15.51 20.73
N CYS A 234 -2.94 -15.28 20.00
CA CYS A 234 -2.69 -15.83 18.67
C CYS A 234 -1.48 -16.78 18.66
N PHE A 235 -1.42 -17.63 17.67
CA PHE A 235 -0.32 -18.52 17.42
C PHE A 235 0.36 -18.19 16.10
N VAL A 236 1.69 -18.16 16.11
CA VAL A 236 2.52 -17.88 14.93
C VAL A 236 3.32 -19.12 14.61
N ASP A 237 3.12 -19.69 13.43
CA ASP A 237 3.97 -20.75 12.93
C ASP A 237 5.31 -20.15 12.46
N ALA A 238 6.36 -20.38 13.24
CA ALA A 238 7.73 -20.01 12.94
C ALA A 238 8.61 -21.22 12.64
N SER A 239 8.03 -22.30 12.08
CA SER A 239 8.74 -23.54 11.75
C SER A 239 9.85 -23.36 10.73
N SER A 240 9.85 -22.29 9.96
CA SER A 240 10.94 -21.89 9.06
C SER A 240 12.16 -21.30 9.81
N VAL A 241 12.00 -20.85 11.06
CA VAL A 241 13.10 -20.30 11.87
C VAL A 241 13.86 -21.45 12.51
N THR A 242 15.14 -21.60 12.12
CA THR A 242 16.03 -22.68 12.58
C THR A 242 17.06 -22.17 13.58
N PRO A 243 17.52 -23.00 14.54
CA PRO A 243 18.62 -22.66 15.44
C PRO A 243 20.00 -22.72 14.76
N ASP A 244 20.09 -23.25 13.52
CA ASP A 244 21.35 -23.50 12.85
C ASP A 244 22.16 -22.20 12.65
N ASP A 245 23.45 -22.25 12.95
CA ASP A 245 24.39 -21.14 12.85
C ASP A 245 24.08 -19.92 13.77
N LYS A 246 23.19 -20.07 14.76
CA LYS A 246 22.79 -18.99 15.67
C LYS A 246 23.14 -19.33 17.12
N THR A 247 23.43 -18.30 17.91
CA THR A 247 23.41 -18.46 19.36
C THR A 247 21.99 -18.68 19.85
N GLU A 248 21.82 -19.36 20.98
CA GLU A 248 20.49 -19.58 21.58
C GLU A 248 19.73 -18.25 21.78
N ALA A 249 20.42 -17.21 22.23
CA ALA A 249 19.84 -15.89 22.45
C ALA A 249 19.31 -15.29 21.14
N ALA A 250 20.09 -15.35 20.07
CA ALA A 250 19.68 -14.84 18.76
C ALA A 250 18.48 -15.60 18.17
N TYR A 251 18.46 -16.94 18.33
CA TYR A 251 17.33 -17.74 17.89
C TYR A 251 16.04 -17.43 18.64
N LEU A 252 16.12 -17.30 19.99
CA LEU A 252 14.94 -16.94 20.80
C LEU A 252 14.45 -15.52 20.50
N ASP A 253 15.35 -14.58 20.21
CA ASP A 253 15.00 -13.20 19.85
C ASP A 253 14.29 -13.14 18.50
N GLU A 254 14.75 -13.95 17.55
CA GLU A 254 14.06 -14.07 16.26
C GLU A 254 12.65 -14.66 16.40
N LEU A 255 12.46 -15.70 17.21
CA LEU A 255 11.13 -16.22 17.49
C LEU A 255 10.22 -15.17 18.16
N LYS A 256 10.77 -14.30 19.07
CA LYS A 256 10.03 -13.17 19.62
C LYS A 256 9.66 -12.14 18.56
N THR A 257 10.55 -11.91 17.61
CA THR A 257 10.27 -11.04 16.46
C THR A 257 9.09 -11.57 15.66
N GLN A 258 9.02 -12.89 15.40
CA GLN A 258 7.85 -13.51 14.75
C GLN A 258 6.57 -13.32 15.58
N CYS A 259 6.63 -13.44 16.91
CA CYS A 259 5.50 -13.09 17.77
C CYS A 259 5.09 -11.62 17.58
N GLY A 260 6.05 -10.70 17.47
CA GLY A 260 5.80 -9.27 17.22
C GLY A 260 5.03 -9.05 15.92
N TRP A 261 5.43 -9.72 14.84
CA TRP A 261 4.72 -9.69 13.56
C TRP A 261 3.30 -10.25 13.68
N GLY A 262 3.13 -11.39 14.35
CA GLY A 262 1.80 -11.96 14.58
C GLY A 262 0.88 -11.02 15.37
N LEU A 263 1.39 -10.36 16.43
CA LEU A 263 0.60 -9.37 17.15
C LEU A 263 0.27 -8.14 16.33
N PHE A 264 1.13 -7.79 15.39
CA PHE A 264 0.90 -6.67 14.48
C PHE A 264 -0.18 -6.97 13.44
N ASP A 265 -0.27 -8.22 12.97
CA ASP A 265 -1.34 -8.65 12.05
C ASP A 265 -2.72 -8.72 12.73
N HIS A 266 -2.76 -8.75 14.06
CA HIS A 266 -3.96 -8.90 14.90
C HIS A 266 -4.22 -7.68 15.78
N ILE A 267 -4.14 -6.48 15.22
CA ILE A 267 -4.44 -5.23 15.93
C ILE A 267 -5.94 -4.90 15.91
N LYS A 268 -6.36 -4.04 16.83
CA LYS A 268 -7.67 -3.38 16.70
C LYS A 268 -7.63 -2.43 15.52
N THR A 269 -8.63 -2.50 14.66
CA THR A 269 -8.74 -1.59 13.52
C THR A 269 -9.77 -0.52 13.80
N LYS A 270 -9.41 0.71 13.46
CA LYS A 270 -10.32 1.84 13.41
C LYS A 270 -10.20 2.42 12.02
N ASN A 271 -11.32 2.62 11.36
CA ASN A 271 -11.32 3.22 10.04
C ASN A 271 -12.34 4.35 10.02
N PHE A 272 -11.97 5.40 9.34
CA PHE A 272 -12.85 6.50 9.00
C PHE A 272 -12.84 6.67 7.48
N THR A 273 -13.98 6.46 6.85
CA THR A 273 -14.10 6.55 5.39
C THR A 273 -15.17 7.56 5.03
N GLY A 274 -15.09 8.13 3.85
CA GLY A 274 -16.06 9.09 3.35
C GLY A 274 -15.63 9.66 2.00
N THR A 275 -16.45 10.52 1.46
CA THR A 275 -16.17 11.22 0.21
C THR A 275 -15.57 12.59 0.52
N ALA A 276 -14.29 12.78 0.21
CA ALA A 276 -13.64 14.07 0.29
C ALA A 276 -14.11 14.97 -0.87
N VAL A 277 -14.53 16.19 -0.56
CA VAL A 277 -14.90 17.21 -1.55
C VAL A 277 -13.71 18.13 -1.77
N ASP A 278 -13.26 18.22 -3.01
CA ASP A 278 -12.17 19.13 -3.40
C ASP A 278 -12.60 20.58 -3.20
N MET A 279 -11.94 21.30 -2.30
CA MET A 279 -12.18 22.68 -1.97
C MET A 279 -10.89 23.48 -2.08
N GLU A 280 -10.97 24.81 -2.24
CA GLU A 280 -9.83 25.70 -2.44
C GLU A 280 -8.71 25.55 -1.39
N ASN A 281 -9.04 25.17 -0.15
CA ASN A 281 -8.09 25.00 0.95
C ASN A 281 -7.84 23.55 1.35
N PHE A 282 -8.36 22.59 0.59
CA PHE A 282 -8.25 21.14 0.85
C PHE A 282 -8.11 20.35 -0.44
N ALA A 283 -7.39 20.93 -1.41
CA ALA A 283 -7.19 20.32 -2.73
C ALA A 283 -6.26 19.10 -2.65
N TYR A 284 -6.76 17.97 -3.16
CA TYR A 284 -5.98 16.74 -3.27
C TYR A 284 -4.71 16.95 -4.10
N LEU A 285 -3.57 16.43 -3.64
CA LEU A 285 -2.22 16.57 -4.20
C LEU A 285 -1.60 17.97 -4.11
N GLN A 286 -2.29 18.95 -3.54
CA GLN A 286 -1.76 20.27 -3.24
C GLN A 286 -1.64 20.45 -1.73
N ASP A 287 -2.73 20.26 -1.02
CA ASP A 287 -2.80 20.45 0.42
C ASP A 287 -2.64 19.16 1.20
N TRP A 288 -3.01 18.03 0.60
CA TRP A 288 -2.86 16.70 1.19
C TRP A 288 -2.64 15.62 0.12
N ASP A 289 -2.06 14.49 0.52
CA ASP A 289 -1.83 13.31 -0.35
C ASP A 289 -1.97 12.00 0.46
N LEU A 290 -1.90 10.92 -0.28
CA LEU A 290 -1.84 9.55 0.26
C LEU A 290 -0.64 9.41 1.21
N GLY A 291 -0.90 8.94 2.42
CA GLY A 291 0.10 8.76 3.48
C GLY A 291 0.11 9.88 4.51
N ASP A 292 -0.49 11.04 4.24
CA ASP A 292 -0.58 12.12 5.23
C ASP A 292 -1.44 11.73 6.43
N ILE A 293 -1.11 12.24 7.60
CA ILE A 293 -1.95 12.14 8.79
C ILE A 293 -2.83 13.38 8.84
N VAL A 294 -4.14 13.17 8.88
CA VAL A 294 -5.15 14.24 8.88
C VAL A 294 -6.08 14.09 10.07
N THR A 295 -6.77 15.15 10.44
CA THR A 295 -7.84 15.07 11.44
C THR A 295 -9.16 14.82 10.73
N THR A 296 -9.86 13.75 11.11
CA THR A 296 -11.18 13.41 10.61
C THR A 296 -12.21 13.46 11.74
N GLY A 297 -13.45 13.75 11.42
CA GLY A 297 -14.50 13.78 12.43
C GLY A 297 -15.92 13.75 11.85
N ASP A 298 -16.84 13.29 12.70
CA ASP A 298 -18.27 13.35 12.50
C ASP A 298 -18.91 13.91 13.77
N SER A 299 -19.43 15.13 13.68
CA SER A 299 -20.03 15.85 14.80
C SER A 299 -21.32 15.19 15.27
N SER A 300 -22.04 14.48 14.40
CA SER A 300 -23.30 13.82 14.70
C SER A 300 -23.15 12.67 15.70
N ILE A 301 -21.99 12.00 15.70
CA ILE A 301 -21.63 10.92 16.62
C ILE A 301 -20.53 11.31 17.60
N GLY A 302 -20.02 12.56 17.53
CA GLY A 302 -19.04 13.11 18.44
C GLY A 302 -17.67 12.42 18.36
N ILE A 303 -17.27 11.93 17.20
CA ILE A 303 -15.98 11.30 16.96
C ILE A 303 -15.06 12.28 16.24
N THR A 304 -13.85 12.45 16.77
CA THR A 304 -12.74 13.13 16.10
C THR A 304 -11.46 12.31 16.32
N MET A 305 -10.67 12.12 15.28
CA MET A 305 -9.46 11.31 15.33
C MET A 305 -8.42 11.78 14.30
N ASN A 306 -7.15 11.57 14.62
CA ASN A 306 -6.06 11.78 13.68
C ASN A 306 -5.70 10.43 13.06
N GLU A 307 -5.85 10.33 11.75
CA GLU A 307 -5.63 9.08 11.04
C GLU A 307 -4.80 9.31 9.76
N ARG A 308 -4.06 8.29 9.38
CA ARG A 308 -3.31 8.30 8.14
C ARG A 308 -4.23 8.02 6.97
N VAL A 309 -4.11 8.81 5.91
CA VAL A 309 -4.76 8.54 4.62
C VAL A 309 -4.08 7.32 3.99
N THR A 310 -4.70 6.17 4.12
CA THR A 310 -4.13 4.88 3.66
C THR A 310 -4.62 4.45 2.29
N GLU A 311 -5.73 5.03 1.84
CA GLU A 311 -6.33 4.76 0.54
C GLU A 311 -7.00 6.03 -0.01
N VAL A 312 -6.83 6.27 -1.30
CA VAL A 312 -7.55 7.31 -2.06
C VAL A 312 -8.05 6.70 -3.35
N GLU A 313 -9.37 6.80 -3.57
CA GLU A 313 -10.00 6.40 -4.83
C GLU A 313 -10.52 7.62 -5.57
N GLU A 314 -10.03 7.82 -6.78
CA GLU A 314 -10.54 8.83 -7.70
C GLU A 314 -11.49 8.16 -8.69
N VAL A 315 -12.72 8.66 -8.80
CA VAL A 315 -13.75 8.13 -9.68
C VAL A 315 -14.09 9.14 -10.76
N TYR A 316 -14.03 8.70 -12.01
CA TYR A 316 -14.38 9.49 -13.19
C TYR A 316 -15.44 8.75 -13.98
N GLU A 317 -16.64 9.31 -14.05
CA GLU A 317 -17.76 8.75 -14.78
C GLU A 317 -18.26 9.75 -15.83
N LEU A 318 -18.44 9.29 -17.06
CA LEU A 318 -19.18 10.05 -18.07
C LEU A 318 -20.66 10.01 -17.69
N SER A 319 -21.18 11.10 -17.14
CA SER A 319 -22.62 11.27 -16.96
C SER A 319 -23.30 11.28 -18.34
N LEU A 320 -23.92 10.18 -18.71
CA LEU A 320 -24.89 10.17 -19.80
C LEU A 320 -26.13 10.93 -19.32
N ILE A 321 -26.26 12.18 -19.75
CA ILE A 321 -27.52 12.91 -19.63
C ILE A 321 -28.48 12.20 -20.57
N HIS A 322 -29.37 11.35 -20.03
CA HIS A 322 -30.53 10.88 -20.75
C HIS A 322 -31.48 12.08 -20.93
N ILE A 323 -31.53 12.62 -22.14
CA ILE A 323 -32.56 13.58 -22.56
C ILE A 323 -33.83 12.80 -22.92
#